data_79cd050491ed0cea9ac770f0aa5849cc
#
_entry.id   79cd050491ed0cea9ac770f0aa5849cc
#
_cell.length_a   1.000
_cell.length_b   1.000
_cell.length_c   1.000
_cell.angle_alpha   90.00
_cell.angle_beta   90.00
_cell.angle_gamma   90.00
#
_symmetry.space_group_name_H-M   'P 1'
#
loop_
_entity.id
_entity.type
_entity.pdbx_description
1 polymer ?
#
loop_
_entity_poly.entity_id
_entity_poly.type
_entity_poly.pdbx_seq_one_letter_code
_entity_poly.pdbx_strand_id
1 'polypeptide(L)'
;MLRALGFKSSPALSNEEMNQKIATQALQLEKALKAMDYVLDDRANEAYDLLNDHDTVAISQLAYGVCLFLEATLGFEQDTMKKASEILSKAESLSLKEKSFAEKNQIKSSQIYPPGTEFAVAYAESNLLNALLMLLSENFMEGAKALLKLRRAYQTLDSIKKNLDFDSNSPSASLADLSSYSSFQVEHNDASFVDLPLTMTDQEVKDQKIIDDLDRVYHMR
;
A
#
# COMPACT_ATOMS: atom_id res chain seq x y z
N MET A 1 42.06 19.40 -12.83
CA MET A 1 40.78 19.79 -13.52
C MET A 1 39.80 18.62 -13.41
N LEU A 2 38.99 18.58 -12.36
CA LEU A 2 37.88 17.65 -12.20
C LEU A 2 36.61 18.30 -12.74
N ARG A 3 36.15 17.84 -13.93
CA ARG A 3 34.87 18.25 -14.49
C ARG A 3 33.78 17.70 -13.58
N ALA A 4 32.99 18.60 -12.99
CA ALA A 4 31.76 18.30 -12.27
C ALA A 4 30.84 17.52 -13.21
N LEU A 5 30.58 16.26 -12.87
CA LEU A 5 29.48 15.47 -13.43
C LEU A 5 28.19 16.15 -12.96
N GLY A 6 27.56 16.91 -13.86
CA GLY A 6 26.30 17.55 -13.62
C GLY A 6 25.21 16.49 -13.39
N PHE A 7 24.90 16.21 -12.15
CA PHE A 7 23.67 15.55 -11.77
C PHE A 7 22.53 16.50 -12.16
N LYS A 8 21.88 16.21 -13.30
CA LYS A 8 20.58 16.82 -13.61
C LYS A 8 19.62 16.33 -12.53
N SER A 9 19.34 17.17 -11.56
CA SER A 9 18.19 16.97 -10.67
C SER A 9 16.95 16.96 -11.55
N SER A 10 16.21 15.86 -11.55
CA SER A 10 14.88 15.81 -12.17
C SER A 10 14.08 16.99 -11.60
N PRO A 11 13.31 17.72 -12.44
CA PRO A 11 12.47 18.80 -11.95
C PRO A 11 11.55 18.25 -10.86
N ALA A 12 11.37 19.00 -9.78
CA ALA A 12 10.40 18.66 -8.75
C ALA A 12 9.00 18.61 -9.37
N LEU A 13 8.20 17.63 -8.97
CA LEU A 13 6.81 17.50 -9.41
C LEU A 13 6.01 18.74 -8.96
N SER A 14 5.11 19.20 -9.82
CA SER A 14 4.15 20.24 -9.44
C SER A 14 3.13 19.70 -8.42
N ASN A 15 2.50 20.57 -7.65
CA ASN A 15 1.45 20.19 -6.72
C ASN A 15 0.28 19.47 -7.44
N GLU A 16 -0.07 19.92 -8.66
CA GLU A 16 -1.12 19.29 -9.46
C GLU A 16 -0.75 17.84 -9.84
N GLU A 17 0.49 17.61 -10.25
CA GLU A 17 0.96 16.25 -10.58
C GLU A 17 1.00 15.35 -9.34
N MET A 18 1.36 15.88 -8.17
CA MET A 18 1.32 15.14 -6.91
C MET A 18 -0.12 14.75 -6.54
N ASN A 19 -1.04 15.70 -6.58
CA ASN A 19 -2.46 15.46 -6.27
C ASN A 19 -3.10 14.46 -7.24
N GLN A 20 -2.77 14.55 -8.53
CA GLN A 20 -3.24 13.59 -9.52
C GLN A 20 -2.72 12.17 -9.23
N LYS A 21 -1.46 12.03 -8.80
CA LYS A 21 -0.91 10.74 -8.39
C LYS A 21 -1.62 10.17 -7.16
N ILE A 22 -1.86 10.98 -6.14
CA ILE A 22 -2.60 10.56 -4.93
C ILE A 22 -4.02 10.11 -5.30
N ALA A 23 -4.74 10.88 -6.12
CA ALA A 23 -6.08 10.51 -6.58
C ALA A 23 -6.09 9.21 -7.40
N THR A 24 -5.09 9.01 -8.27
CA THR A 24 -4.94 7.76 -9.02
C THR A 24 -4.67 6.58 -8.10
N GLN A 25 -3.83 6.76 -7.09
CA GLN A 25 -3.51 5.75 -6.09
C GLN A 25 -4.74 5.37 -5.25
N ALA A 26 -5.57 6.35 -4.85
CA ALA A 26 -6.84 6.10 -4.17
C ALA A 26 -7.77 5.22 -5.01
N LEU A 27 -7.93 5.56 -6.28
CA LEU A 27 -8.74 4.77 -7.22
C LEU A 27 -8.22 3.33 -7.38
N GLN A 28 -6.91 3.14 -7.44
CA GLN A 28 -6.31 1.80 -7.53
C GLN A 28 -6.55 0.97 -6.26
N LEU A 29 -6.52 1.62 -5.11
CA LEU A 29 -6.81 0.97 -3.84
C LEU A 29 -8.29 0.54 -3.74
N GLU A 30 -9.22 1.39 -4.17
CA GLU A 30 -10.65 1.04 -4.27
C GLU A 30 -10.89 -0.13 -5.21
N LYS A 31 -10.24 -0.13 -6.38
CA LYS A 31 -10.30 -1.27 -7.31
C LYS A 31 -9.78 -2.56 -6.68
N ALA A 32 -8.65 -2.48 -5.97
CA ALA A 32 -8.06 -3.61 -5.28
C ALA A 32 -9.01 -4.21 -4.22
N LEU A 33 -9.64 -3.37 -3.40
CA LEU A 33 -10.63 -3.80 -2.41
C LEU A 33 -11.85 -4.45 -3.06
N LYS A 34 -12.37 -3.82 -4.12
CA LYS A 34 -13.52 -4.38 -4.85
C LYS A 34 -13.19 -5.71 -5.53
N ALA A 35 -11.98 -5.88 -6.03
CA ALA A 35 -11.53 -7.16 -6.58
C ALA A 35 -11.48 -8.25 -5.51
N MET A 36 -11.05 -7.92 -4.28
CA MET A 36 -11.09 -8.84 -3.15
C MET A 36 -12.52 -9.26 -2.80
N ASP A 37 -13.46 -8.31 -2.78
CA ASP A 37 -14.88 -8.61 -2.57
C ASP A 37 -15.40 -9.60 -3.63
N TYR A 38 -15.05 -9.40 -4.91
CA TYR A 38 -15.42 -10.33 -5.98
C TYR A 38 -14.85 -11.73 -5.77
N VAL A 39 -13.59 -11.85 -5.33
CA VAL A 39 -12.99 -13.16 -5.04
C VAL A 39 -13.70 -13.87 -3.89
N LEU A 40 -14.04 -13.11 -2.82
CA LEU A 40 -14.77 -13.66 -1.67
C LEU A 40 -16.21 -14.07 -2.01
N ASP A 41 -16.79 -13.45 -3.05
CA ASP A 41 -18.12 -13.78 -3.59
C ASP A 41 -18.10 -14.87 -4.66
N ASP A 42 -16.96 -15.58 -4.84
CA ASP A 42 -16.76 -16.62 -5.88
C ASP A 42 -16.88 -16.09 -7.32
N ARG A 43 -16.48 -14.81 -7.53
CA ARG A 43 -16.52 -14.08 -8.81
C ARG A 43 -15.12 -13.71 -9.29
N ALA A 44 -14.20 -14.68 -9.27
CA ALA A 44 -12.77 -14.44 -9.55
C ALA A 44 -12.52 -13.82 -10.94
N ASN A 45 -13.28 -14.21 -11.97
CA ASN A 45 -13.13 -13.64 -13.31
C ASN A 45 -13.38 -12.13 -13.33
N GLU A 46 -14.38 -11.65 -12.59
CA GLU A 46 -14.68 -10.22 -12.50
C GLU A 46 -13.60 -9.44 -11.73
N ALA A 47 -12.96 -10.08 -10.74
CA ALA A 47 -11.80 -9.53 -10.07
C ALA A 47 -10.62 -9.36 -11.04
N TYR A 48 -10.34 -10.36 -11.85
CA TYR A 48 -9.26 -10.29 -12.85
C TYR A 48 -9.53 -9.25 -13.93
N ASP A 49 -10.77 -9.14 -14.42
CA ASP A 49 -11.16 -8.10 -15.39
C ASP A 49 -11.02 -6.69 -14.81
N LEU A 50 -11.34 -6.51 -13.53
CA LEU A 50 -11.19 -5.23 -12.83
C LEU A 50 -9.73 -4.84 -12.67
N LEU A 51 -8.83 -5.81 -12.48
CA LEU A 51 -7.39 -5.62 -12.28
C LEU A 51 -6.57 -5.76 -13.57
N ASN A 52 -7.17 -5.52 -14.73
CA ASN A 52 -6.50 -5.70 -16.03
C ASN A 52 -5.31 -4.74 -16.26
N ASP A 53 -5.20 -3.67 -15.49
CA ASP A 53 -4.10 -2.70 -15.49
C ASP A 53 -2.94 -3.07 -14.53
N HIS A 54 -2.96 -4.26 -13.95
CA HIS A 54 -2.04 -4.69 -12.89
C HIS A 54 -0.55 -4.62 -13.28
N ASP A 55 -0.18 -4.77 -14.54
CA ASP A 55 1.22 -4.85 -14.97
C ASP A 55 2.04 -3.56 -14.71
N THR A 56 1.40 -2.43 -14.55
CA THR A 56 2.07 -1.13 -14.44
C THR A 56 1.91 -0.45 -13.08
N VAL A 57 0.97 -0.92 -12.25
CA VAL A 57 0.59 -0.29 -10.98
C VAL A 57 0.86 -1.24 -9.81
N ALA A 58 1.67 -0.82 -8.85
CA ALA A 58 2.10 -1.66 -7.73
C ALA A 58 0.93 -2.25 -6.92
N ILE A 59 -0.09 -1.44 -6.60
CA ILE A 59 -1.26 -1.86 -5.82
C ILE A 59 -2.12 -2.85 -6.61
N SER A 60 -2.40 -2.57 -7.88
CA SER A 60 -3.15 -3.50 -8.74
C SER A 60 -2.41 -4.82 -8.95
N GLN A 61 -1.08 -4.75 -9.11
CA GLN A 61 -0.23 -5.94 -9.23
C GLN A 61 -0.26 -6.79 -7.96
N LEU A 62 -0.19 -6.16 -6.78
CA LEU A 62 -0.33 -6.86 -5.50
C LEU A 62 -1.71 -7.50 -5.38
N ALA A 63 -2.79 -6.75 -5.64
CA ALA A 63 -4.15 -7.26 -5.55
C ALA A 63 -4.38 -8.46 -6.48
N TYR A 64 -3.90 -8.39 -7.73
CA TYR A 64 -3.94 -9.50 -8.66
C TYR A 64 -3.15 -10.72 -8.13
N GLY A 65 -1.98 -10.48 -7.54
CA GLY A 65 -1.17 -11.50 -6.89
C GLY A 65 -1.86 -12.15 -5.69
N VAL A 66 -2.60 -11.37 -4.88
CA VAL A 66 -3.40 -11.86 -3.75
C VAL A 66 -4.56 -12.75 -4.24
N CYS A 67 -5.27 -12.33 -5.30
CA CYS A 67 -6.33 -13.16 -5.89
C CYS A 67 -5.80 -14.51 -6.35
N LEU A 68 -4.68 -14.52 -7.09
CA LEU A 68 -4.02 -15.76 -7.52
C LEU A 68 -3.46 -16.58 -6.34
N PHE A 69 -2.97 -15.92 -5.29
CA PHE A 69 -2.52 -16.60 -4.08
C PHE A 69 -3.66 -17.36 -3.40
N LEU A 70 -4.84 -16.76 -3.28
CA LEU A 70 -6.02 -17.42 -2.71
C LEU A 70 -6.43 -18.62 -3.57
N GLU A 71 -6.51 -18.46 -4.88
CA GLU A 71 -6.81 -19.55 -5.81
C GLU A 71 -5.79 -20.69 -5.69
N ALA A 72 -4.49 -20.34 -5.69
CA ALA A 72 -3.40 -21.32 -5.58
C ALA A 72 -3.41 -22.08 -4.26
N THR A 73 -3.72 -21.41 -3.15
CA THR A 73 -3.74 -22.03 -1.82
C THR A 73 -4.99 -22.89 -1.58
N LEU A 74 -6.10 -22.56 -2.22
CA LEU A 74 -7.33 -23.37 -2.14
C LEU A 74 -7.29 -24.59 -3.09
N GLY A 75 -6.74 -24.38 -4.30
CA GLY A 75 -6.67 -25.44 -5.32
C GLY A 75 -5.44 -26.34 -5.24
N PHE A 76 -4.38 -25.90 -4.56
CA PHE A 76 -3.07 -26.59 -4.52
C PHE A 76 -2.47 -26.91 -5.89
N GLU A 77 -2.83 -26.12 -6.92
CA GLU A 77 -2.35 -26.31 -8.27
C GLU A 77 -0.96 -25.69 -8.46
N GLN A 78 0.02 -26.51 -8.88
CA GLN A 78 1.41 -26.08 -9.04
C GLN A 78 1.59 -24.94 -10.06
N ASP A 79 0.82 -24.94 -11.14
CA ASP A 79 0.93 -23.89 -12.17
C ASP A 79 0.35 -22.56 -11.69
N THR A 80 -0.75 -22.58 -10.95
CA THR A 80 -1.34 -21.40 -10.30
C THR A 80 -0.40 -20.86 -9.22
N MET A 81 0.25 -21.72 -8.42
CA MET A 81 1.27 -21.31 -7.44
C MET A 81 2.46 -20.60 -8.09
N LYS A 82 2.97 -21.10 -9.21
CA LYS A 82 4.06 -20.46 -9.96
C LYS A 82 3.63 -19.11 -10.49
N LYS A 83 2.44 -19.04 -11.13
CA LYS A 83 1.89 -17.79 -11.65
C LYS A 83 1.73 -16.74 -10.54
N ALA A 84 1.15 -17.14 -9.40
CA ALA A 84 1.01 -16.26 -8.24
C ALA A 84 2.38 -15.75 -7.74
N SER A 85 3.38 -16.62 -7.64
CA SER A 85 4.75 -16.27 -7.23
C SER A 85 5.41 -15.27 -8.19
N GLU A 86 5.23 -15.42 -9.50
CA GLU A 86 5.74 -14.49 -10.51
C GLU A 86 5.08 -13.12 -10.39
N ILE A 87 3.77 -13.07 -10.25
CA ILE A 87 3.00 -11.84 -10.08
C ILE A 87 3.39 -11.11 -8.79
N LEU A 88 3.48 -11.82 -7.67
CA LEU A 88 3.93 -11.26 -6.40
C LEU A 88 5.38 -10.74 -6.45
N SER A 89 6.26 -11.39 -7.21
CA SER A 89 7.63 -10.89 -7.44
C SER A 89 7.67 -9.60 -8.27
N LYS A 90 6.74 -9.44 -9.21
CA LYS A 90 6.56 -8.17 -9.94
C LYS A 90 6.01 -7.09 -9.01
N ALA A 91 5.01 -7.41 -8.17
CA ALA A 91 4.46 -6.49 -7.18
C ALA A 91 5.55 -5.99 -6.22
N GLU A 92 6.42 -6.88 -5.73
CA GLU A 92 7.60 -6.52 -4.93
C GLU A 92 8.48 -5.48 -5.63
N SER A 93 8.79 -5.70 -6.90
CA SER A 93 9.66 -4.81 -7.68
C SER A 93 9.02 -3.45 -7.96
N LEU A 94 7.72 -3.43 -8.29
CA LEU A 94 6.96 -2.20 -8.51
C LEU A 94 6.80 -1.40 -7.23
N SER A 95 6.49 -2.06 -6.12
CA SER A 95 6.34 -1.41 -4.81
C SER A 95 7.63 -0.71 -4.38
N LEU A 96 8.80 -1.31 -4.58
CA LEU A 96 10.08 -0.65 -4.29
C LEU A 96 10.32 0.59 -5.15
N LYS A 97 9.94 0.55 -6.43
CA LYS A 97 10.08 1.70 -7.34
C LYS A 97 9.18 2.85 -6.91
N GLU A 98 7.89 2.56 -6.67
CA GLU A 98 6.91 3.57 -6.26
C GLU A 98 7.25 4.14 -4.87
N LYS A 99 7.69 3.31 -3.91
CA LYS A 99 8.20 3.75 -2.62
C LYS A 99 9.32 4.77 -2.79
N SER A 100 10.37 4.41 -3.52
CA SER A 100 11.53 5.29 -3.75
C SER A 100 11.13 6.58 -4.47
N PHE A 101 10.16 6.51 -5.38
CA PHE A 101 9.63 7.66 -6.07
C PHE A 101 8.84 8.59 -5.13
N ALA A 102 7.96 8.04 -4.29
CA ALA A 102 7.18 8.79 -3.31
C ALA A 102 8.08 9.46 -2.26
N GLU A 103 9.06 8.72 -1.72
CA GLU A 103 10.04 9.27 -0.78
C GLU A 103 10.86 10.41 -1.39
N LYS A 104 11.37 10.23 -2.61
CA LYS A 104 12.18 11.25 -3.30
C LYS A 104 11.42 12.53 -3.59
N ASN A 105 10.16 12.41 -3.97
CA ASN A 105 9.33 13.55 -4.35
C ASN A 105 8.47 14.05 -3.18
N GLN A 106 8.59 13.47 -1.98
CA GLN A 106 7.83 13.84 -0.77
C GLN A 106 6.31 13.82 -0.99
N ILE A 107 5.83 12.80 -1.74
CA ILE A 107 4.41 12.61 -2.01
C ILE A 107 3.75 12.06 -0.75
N LYS A 108 2.96 12.88 -0.08
CA LYS A 108 2.21 12.50 1.13
C LYS A 108 0.81 12.05 0.73
N SER A 109 0.55 10.76 0.81
CA SER A 109 -0.76 10.14 0.67
C SER A 109 -1.51 10.01 2.00
N SER A 110 -0.86 10.33 3.11
CA SER A 110 -1.39 10.26 4.47
C SER A 110 -0.85 11.42 5.32
N GLN A 111 -1.64 11.85 6.31
CA GLN A 111 -1.21 12.82 7.31
C GLN A 111 -0.36 12.18 8.42
N ILE A 112 -0.61 10.87 8.68
CA ILE A 112 -0.02 10.12 9.79
C ILE A 112 1.28 9.44 9.36
N TYR A 113 1.30 8.89 8.14
CA TYR A 113 2.40 8.07 7.66
C TYR A 113 3.39 8.83 6.78
N PRO A 114 4.70 8.53 6.88
CA PRO A 114 5.70 9.08 5.98
C PRO A 114 5.42 8.73 4.51
N PRO A 115 5.91 9.55 3.54
CA PRO A 115 5.77 9.28 2.12
C PRO A 115 6.24 7.88 1.73
N GLY A 116 5.44 7.15 0.94
CA GLY A 116 5.77 5.83 0.42
C GLY A 116 5.54 4.67 1.40
N THR A 117 4.94 4.91 2.58
CA THR A 117 4.63 3.85 3.55
C THR A 117 3.69 2.81 2.95
N GLU A 118 2.69 3.21 2.18
CA GLU A 118 1.76 2.33 1.47
C GLU A 118 2.47 1.32 0.57
N PHE A 119 3.50 1.78 -0.15
CA PHE A 119 4.30 0.91 -1.01
C PHE A 119 5.29 0.06 -0.21
N ALA A 120 5.75 0.53 0.95
CA ALA A 120 6.53 -0.28 1.86
C ALA A 120 5.70 -1.45 2.43
N VAL A 121 4.42 -1.21 2.77
CA VAL A 121 3.49 -2.26 3.18
C VAL A 121 3.24 -3.22 2.04
N ALA A 122 2.91 -2.73 0.82
CA ALA A 122 2.71 -3.57 -0.35
C ALA A 122 3.95 -4.45 -0.69
N TYR A 123 5.15 -3.90 -0.50
CA TYR A 123 6.40 -4.66 -0.62
C TYR A 123 6.49 -5.79 0.43
N ALA A 124 6.16 -5.50 1.69
CA ALA A 124 6.20 -6.48 2.76
C ALA A 124 5.15 -7.59 2.55
N GLU A 125 3.92 -7.23 2.16
CA GLU A 125 2.85 -8.17 1.83
C GLU A 125 3.25 -9.09 0.65
N SER A 126 3.80 -8.53 -0.43
CA SER A 126 4.29 -9.31 -1.58
C SER A 126 5.34 -10.35 -1.17
N ASN A 127 6.29 -9.96 -0.30
CA ASN A 127 7.31 -10.87 0.21
C ASN A 127 6.72 -11.97 1.12
N LEU A 128 5.78 -11.60 1.98
CA LEU A 128 5.11 -12.54 2.89
C LEU A 128 4.33 -13.61 2.12
N LEU A 129 3.46 -13.20 1.19
CA LEU A 129 2.63 -14.11 0.41
C LEU A 129 3.48 -15.01 -0.49
N ASN A 130 4.50 -14.44 -1.13
CA ASN A 130 5.42 -15.22 -1.94
C ASN A 130 6.23 -16.23 -1.10
N ALA A 131 6.63 -15.87 0.12
CA ALA A 131 7.27 -16.79 1.04
C ALA A 131 6.35 -17.95 1.42
N LEU A 132 5.06 -17.70 1.66
CA LEU A 132 4.08 -18.76 1.95
C LEU A 132 3.93 -19.72 0.78
N LEU A 133 3.85 -19.24 -0.47
CA LEU A 133 3.84 -20.10 -1.66
C LEU A 133 5.09 -20.96 -1.76
N MET A 134 6.27 -20.40 -1.49
CA MET A 134 7.53 -21.12 -1.50
C MET A 134 7.58 -22.23 -0.43
N LEU A 135 6.98 -22.00 0.75
CA LEU A 135 6.90 -22.99 1.81
C LEU A 135 5.94 -24.14 1.44
N LEU A 136 4.90 -23.86 0.65
CA LEU A 136 3.96 -24.86 0.16
C LEU A 136 4.53 -25.72 -0.99
N SER A 137 5.64 -25.28 -1.63
CA SER A 137 6.21 -25.97 -2.80
C SER A 137 6.99 -27.26 -2.48
N GLU A 138 7.09 -27.68 -1.21
CA GLU A 138 7.82 -28.88 -0.75
C GLU A 138 9.31 -28.93 -1.16
N ASN A 139 9.84 -27.87 -1.74
CA ASN A 139 11.23 -27.80 -2.20
C ASN A 139 12.11 -27.13 -1.14
N PHE A 140 13.13 -27.85 -0.64
CA PHE A 140 14.03 -27.32 0.38
C PHE A 140 14.74 -26.01 -0.04
N MET A 141 15.12 -25.88 -1.31
CA MET A 141 15.74 -24.66 -1.83
C MET A 141 14.78 -23.48 -1.84
N GLU A 142 13.50 -23.71 -2.11
CA GLU A 142 12.43 -22.70 -2.03
C GLU A 142 12.18 -22.31 -0.56
N GLY A 143 12.21 -23.27 0.36
CA GLY A 143 12.11 -23.01 1.80
C GLY A 143 13.20 -22.05 2.31
N ALA A 144 14.46 -22.20 1.87
CA ALA A 144 15.52 -21.28 2.23
C ALA A 144 15.28 -19.85 1.68
N LYS A 145 14.78 -19.72 0.45
CA LYS A 145 14.42 -18.41 -0.14
C LYS A 145 13.21 -17.79 0.60
N ALA A 146 12.25 -18.61 1.01
CA ALA A 146 11.10 -18.18 1.78
C ALA A 146 11.50 -17.50 3.10
N LEU A 147 12.45 -18.08 3.84
CA LEU A 147 12.96 -17.47 5.07
C LEU A 147 13.60 -16.09 4.83
N LEU A 148 14.31 -15.91 3.71
CA LEU A 148 14.86 -14.60 3.34
C LEU A 148 13.76 -13.58 3.03
N LYS A 149 12.70 -13.99 2.36
CA LYS A 149 11.54 -13.11 2.08
C LYS A 149 10.78 -12.76 3.36
N LEU A 150 10.53 -13.72 4.24
CA LEU A 150 9.93 -13.45 5.55
C LEU A 150 10.76 -12.45 6.37
N ARG A 151 12.08 -12.62 6.38
CA ARG A 151 12.97 -11.67 7.05
C ARG A 151 12.86 -10.26 6.47
N ARG A 152 12.79 -10.12 5.14
CA ARG A 152 12.62 -8.82 4.47
C ARG A 152 11.28 -8.18 4.83
N ALA A 153 10.20 -8.93 4.80
CA ALA A 153 8.87 -8.46 5.21
C ALA A 153 8.90 -7.96 6.66
N TYR A 154 9.42 -8.77 7.58
CA TYR A 154 9.57 -8.39 8.98
C TYR A 154 10.38 -7.10 9.17
N GLN A 155 11.56 -7.01 8.54
CA GLN A 155 12.42 -5.83 8.65
C GLN A 155 11.76 -4.57 8.13
N THR A 156 10.96 -4.68 7.06
CA THR A 156 10.22 -3.55 6.49
C THR A 156 9.14 -3.08 7.45
N LEU A 157 8.32 -3.99 7.99
CA LEU A 157 7.26 -3.66 8.94
C LEU A 157 7.82 -3.11 10.26
N ASP A 158 8.91 -3.68 10.76
CA ASP A 158 9.61 -3.18 11.95
C ASP A 158 10.17 -1.76 11.75
N SER A 159 10.69 -1.47 10.54
CA SER A 159 11.13 -0.13 10.17
C SER A 159 9.98 0.88 10.13
N ILE A 160 8.83 0.50 9.55
CA ILE A 160 7.62 1.34 9.53
C ILE A 160 7.18 1.64 10.97
N LYS A 161 7.08 0.61 11.81
CA LYS A 161 6.71 0.77 13.22
C LYS A 161 7.64 1.73 13.96
N LYS A 162 8.95 1.56 13.82
CA LYS A 162 9.95 2.43 14.49
C LYS A 162 9.83 3.88 14.05
N ASN A 163 9.54 4.14 12.78
CA ASN A 163 9.35 5.49 12.28
C ASN A 163 8.11 6.15 12.90
N LEU A 164 7.03 5.39 13.09
CA LEU A 164 5.81 5.85 13.75
C LEU A 164 6.05 6.12 15.24
N ASP A 165 6.75 5.23 15.95
CA ASP A 165 7.07 5.39 17.37
C ASP A 165 7.99 6.61 17.59
N PHE A 166 8.86 6.94 16.66
CA PHE A 166 9.72 8.12 16.72
C PHE A 166 8.94 9.42 16.57
N ASP A 167 8.00 9.47 15.61
CA ASP A 167 7.13 10.64 15.40
C ASP A 167 6.16 10.84 16.57
N SER A 168 5.68 9.77 17.20
CA SER A 168 4.80 9.83 18.39
C SER A 168 5.50 10.36 19.65
N ASN A 169 6.81 10.26 19.74
CA ASN A 169 7.63 10.84 20.81
C ASN A 169 7.98 12.33 20.58
N SER A 170 7.60 12.90 19.46
CA SER A 170 7.62 14.35 19.25
C SER A 170 6.52 14.99 20.13
N PRO A 171 6.79 16.12 20.86
CA PRO A 171 5.87 16.63 21.89
C PRO A 171 4.51 17.16 21.39
N SER A 172 4.17 16.92 20.14
CA SER A 172 2.90 17.33 19.50
C SER A 172 1.91 16.19 19.19
N ALA A 173 2.27 14.94 19.40
CA ALA A 173 1.36 13.81 19.16
C ALA A 173 1.24 12.97 20.45
N SER A 174 0.20 13.21 21.24
CA SER A 174 -0.08 12.36 22.43
C SER A 174 -0.72 11.05 21.96
N LEU A 175 -0.20 9.91 22.43
CA LEU A 175 -0.76 8.56 22.23
C LEU A 175 -2.25 8.44 22.67
N ALA A 176 -2.79 9.46 23.36
CA ALA A 176 -4.20 9.54 23.74
C ALA A 176 -5.14 9.61 22.51
N ASP A 177 -4.68 10.15 21.39
CA ASP A 177 -5.49 10.24 20.16
C ASP A 177 -5.59 8.91 19.40
N LEU A 178 -4.57 8.04 19.48
CA LEU A 178 -4.60 6.72 18.84
C LEU A 178 -5.49 5.70 19.57
N SER A 179 -5.66 5.84 20.89
CA SER A 179 -6.54 4.93 21.66
C SER A 179 -8.03 5.19 21.41
N SER A 180 -8.40 6.38 20.91
CA SER A 180 -9.78 6.72 20.57
C SER A 180 -10.25 6.05 19.28
N TYR A 181 -9.33 5.58 18.40
CA TYR A 181 -9.67 4.84 17.17
C TYR A 181 -9.92 3.34 17.39
N SER A 182 -9.51 2.76 18.53
CA SER A 182 -9.72 1.33 18.80
C SER A 182 -11.09 0.97 19.38
N SER A 183 -11.95 1.96 19.64
CA SER A 183 -13.30 1.76 20.15
C SER A 183 -14.37 2.28 19.17
N PHE A 184 -14.30 1.84 17.92
CA PHE A 184 -15.40 2.10 16.98
C PHE A 184 -16.55 1.15 17.26
N GLN A 185 -17.41 1.51 18.21
CA GLN A 185 -18.76 1.00 18.29
C GLN A 185 -19.63 1.81 17.32
N VAL A 186 -20.28 1.09 16.40
CA VAL A 186 -21.28 1.66 15.52
C VAL A 186 -22.50 2.05 16.36
N GLU A 187 -22.56 3.29 16.81
CA GLU A 187 -23.79 3.91 17.23
C GLU A 187 -24.20 4.97 16.21
N HIS A 188 -25.32 4.72 15.58
CA HIS A 188 -26.07 5.75 14.85
C HIS A 188 -26.43 6.85 15.83
N ASN A 189 -25.86 8.05 15.61
CA ASN A 189 -26.57 9.28 15.93
C ASN A 189 -25.91 10.52 15.31
N ASP A 190 -26.73 11.25 14.58
CA ASP A 190 -26.75 12.68 14.26
C ASP A 190 -25.44 13.47 14.15
N ALA A 191 -25.30 14.03 12.94
CA ALA A 191 -24.34 15.03 12.55
C ALA A 191 -24.35 16.23 13.51
N SER A 192 -23.28 16.38 14.30
CA SER A 192 -22.86 17.68 14.78
C SER A 192 -21.71 18.16 13.91
N PHE A 193 -21.99 19.17 13.13
CA PHE A 193 -21.08 19.95 12.30
C PHE A 193 -19.99 20.54 13.21
N VAL A 194 -18.76 20.09 13.08
CA VAL A 194 -17.60 20.74 13.71
C VAL A 194 -17.19 21.89 12.81
N ASP A 195 -17.28 23.11 13.32
CA ASP A 195 -16.83 24.34 12.66
C ASP A 195 -15.35 24.19 12.25
N LEU A 196 -15.10 23.99 10.96
CA LEU A 196 -13.78 24.11 10.36
C LEU A 196 -13.43 25.58 10.20
N PRO A 197 -12.17 25.99 10.42
CA PRO A 197 -11.76 27.37 10.25
C PRO A 197 -11.94 27.81 8.78
N LEU A 198 -12.65 28.91 8.59
CA LEU A 198 -13.19 29.49 7.37
C LEU A 198 -12.13 30.08 6.40
N THR A 199 -11.05 29.35 6.07
CA THR A 199 -10.00 29.87 5.18
C THR A 199 -9.41 28.86 4.19
N MET A 200 -9.95 27.65 4.09
CA MET A 200 -9.49 26.69 3.07
C MET A 200 -10.17 26.97 1.73
N THR A 201 -9.41 26.93 0.66
CA THR A 201 -9.94 27.02 -0.70
C THR A 201 -10.68 25.73 -1.06
N ASP A 202 -11.66 25.80 -1.99
CA ASP A 202 -12.41 24.62 -2.46
C ASP A 202 -11.52 23.48 -2.96
N GLN A 203 -10.30 23.80 -3.42
CA GLN A 203 -9.33 22.81 -3.87
C GLN A 203 -8.66 22.14 -2.68
N GLU A 204 -8.24 22.89 -1.68
CA GLU A 204 -7.64 22.34 -0.44
C GLU A 204 -8.61 21.44 0.30
N VAL A 205 -9.91 21.77 0.32
CA VAL A 205 -10.95 20.92 0.92
C VAL A 205 -11.10 19.59 0.15
N LYS A 206 -11.00 19.61 -1.19
CA LYS A 206 -11.03 18.38 -2.00
C LYS A 206 -9.79 17.53 -1.79
N ASP A 207 -8.62 18.15 -1.76
CA ASP A 207 -7.36 17.46 -1.56
C ASP A 207 -7.30 16.82 -0.16
N GLN A 208 -7.78 17.54 0.87
CA GLN A 208 -7.90 17.03 2.23
C GLN A 208 -8.84 15.81 2.29
N LYS A 209 -9.99 15.87 1.61
CA LYS A 209 -10.93 14.76 1.57
C LYS A 209 -10.32 13.50 0.93
N ILE A 210 -9.53 13.66 -0.13
CA ILE A 210 -8.82 12.53 -0.77
C ILE A 210 -7.85 11.89 0.22
N ILE A 211 -7.09 12.70 0.98
CA ILE A 211 -6.14 12.21 1.98
C ILE A 211 -6.88 11.48 3.12
N ASP A 212 -7.97 12.06 3.63
CA ASP A 212 -8.77 11.46 4.70
C ASP A 212 -9.42 10.12 4.25
N ASP A 213 -9.88 10.03 3.00
CA ASP A 213 -10.44 8.80 2.44
C ASP A 213 -9.36 7.73 2.27
N LEU A 214 -8.14 8.08 1.88
CA LEU A 214 -7.00 7.17 1.84
C LEU A 214 -6.64 6.66 3.24
N ASP A 215 -6.53 7.53 4.23
CA ASP A 215 -6.24 7.14 5.60
C ASP A 215 -7.32 6.19 6.14
N ARG A 216 -8.61 6.44 5.85
CA ARG A 216 -9.70 5.54 6.23
C ARG A 216 -9.52 4.15 5.62
N VAL A 217 -9.15 4.04 4.36
CA VAL A 217 -8.92 2.75 3.70
C VAL A 217 -7.72 2.02 4.28
N TYR A 218 -6.64 2.73 4.61
CA TYR A 218 -5.47 2.13 5.26
C TYR A 218 -5.76 1.61 6.67
N HIS A 219 -6.65 2.26 7.42
CA HIS A 219 -7.03 1.82 8.78
C HIS A 219 -8.06 0.68 8.80
N MET A 220 -8.76 0.40 7.72
CA MET A 220 -9.69 -0.75 7.62
C MET A 220 -9.00 -2.08 7.33
N ARG A 221 -7.67 -2.12 7.20
CA ARG A 221 -6.83 -3.32 7.09
C ARG A 221 -6.08 -3.60 8.38
#